data_08a737e91ec398edd4fecdb26f8bef6f
#
_entry.id   08a737e91ec398edd4fecdb26f8bef6f
#
_cell.length_a   1.000
_cell.length_b   1.000
_cell.length_c   1.000
_cell.angle_alpha   90.00
_cell.angle_beta   90.00
_cell.angle_gamma   90.00
#
_symmetry.space_group_name_H-M   'P 1'
#
loop_
_entity.id
_entity.type
_entity.pdbx_description
1 polymer ?
#
loop_
_entity_poly.entity_id
_entity_poly.type
_entity_poly.pdbx_seq_one_letter_code
_entity_poly.pdbx_strand_id
1 'polypeptide(L)'
;MTERAWYEWGEMTSVELARAKQDIRLALIPVGATEQHGPNLATATDYRVAQAFAQRIAVAIHPRGVVLPPLPFGISHHHMKFAGTITLSAESFIAMCTDVAKSLKSNGIEHLIFVNGHMGNTAILNVVTTKLHYELGLQAATSFYFQQAADKLKQYGQSPRFGHACEVETSVLMALCPSLVRRDQLAPGDMVQSQRRYTYTNQPYALQVPIGFDEQTRNGAFGDARLARPEIGEDIIGTALQRTVEFIEDFLKA
;
A
#
# COMPACT_ATOMS: atom_id res chain seq x y z
N MET A 1 2.77 -26.72 -17.04
CA MET A 1 2.42 -25.52 -16.25
C MET A 1 3.44 -25.44 -15.13
N THR A 2 4.23 -24.39 -15.05
CA THR A 2 5.11 -24.14 -13.90
C THR A 2 4.21 -23.92 -12.69
N GLU A 3 4.33 -24.78 -11.70
CA GLU A 3 3.60 -24.68 -10.44
C GLU A 3 3.99 -23.33 -9.80
N ARG A 4 3.01 -22.43 -9.63
CA ARG A 4 3.27 -21.14 -8.99
C ARG A 4 3.52 -21.36 -7.51
N ALA A 5 4.41 -20.54 -6.95
CA ALA A 5 4.74 -20.58 -5.53
C ALA A 5 3.66 -19.91 -4.64
N TRP A 6 2.52 -19.45 -5.23
CA TRP A 6 1.39 -18.84 -4.50
C TRP A 6 0.10 -18.89 -5.33
N TYR A 7 -1.05 -18.67 -4.67
CA TYR A 7 -2.34 -18.54 -5.32
C TYR A 7 -2.62 -17.08 -5.71
N GLU A 8 -2.96 -16.85 -6.99
CA GLU A 8 -3.38 -15.57 -7.55
C GLU A 8 -4.82 -15.68 -8.04
N TRP A 9 -5.76 -15.11 -7.29
CA TRP A 9 -7.20 -15.27 -7.51
C TRP A 9 -7.64 -15.00 -8.94
N GLY A 10 -7.16 -13.89 -9.52
CA GLY A 10 -7.54 -13.47 -10.87
C GLY A 10 -7.01 -14.35 -12.00
N GLU A 11 -6.09 -15.27 -11.70
CA GLU A 11 -5.46 -16.17 -12.68
C GLU A 11 -5.86 -17.63 -12.49
N MET A 12 -6.69 -17.90 -11.47
CA MET A 12 -7.24 -19.24 -11.21
C MET A 12 -8.63 -19.36 -11.80
N THR A 13 -8.92 -20.53 -12.36
CA THR A 13 -10.28 -20.91 -12.74
C THR A 13 -11.12 -21.21 -11.49
N SER A 14 -12.45 -21.18 -11.62
CA SER A 14 -13.36 -21.55 -10.52
C SER A 14 -13.12 -22.98 -9.99
N VAL A 15 -12.69 -23.91 -10.86
CA VAL A 15 -12.36 -25.29 -10.48
C VAL A 15 -11.08 -25.35 -9.65
N GLU A 16 -10.06 -24.59 -10.01
CA GLU A 16 -8.81 -24.49 -9.25
C GLU A 16 -9.03 -23.84 -7.88
N LEU A 17 -9.81 -22.75 -7.83
CA LEU A 17 -10.22 -22.12 -6.57
C LEU A 17 -10.99 -23.08 -5.66
N ALA A 18 -11.93 -23.84 -6.22
CA ALA A 18 -12.70 -24.84 -5.46
C ALA A 18 -11.80 -25.93 -4.86
N ARG A 19 -10.74 -26.34 -5.55
CA ARG A 19 -9.75 -27.30 -5.05
C ARG A 19 -8.84 -26.71 -3.98
N ALA A 20 -8.36 -25.48 -4.19
CA ALA A 20 -7.45 -24.78 -3.26
C ALA A 20 -8.18 -24.30 -2.00
N LYS A 21 -9.49 -24.19 -2.00
CA LYS A 21 -10.31 -23.62 -0.92
C LYS A 21 -10.04 -24.21 0.46
N GLN A 22 -9.74 -25.51 0.54
CA GLN A 22 -9.46 -26.20 1.80
C GLN A 22 -8.16 -25.74 2.46
N ASP A 23 -7.21 -25.24 1.66
CA ASP A 23 -5.89 -24.78 2.13
C ASP A 23 -5.88 -23.27 2.35
N ILE A 24 -6.69 -22.51 1.59
CA ILE A 24 -6.74 -21.04 1.69
C ILE A 24 -7.49 -20.63 2.96
N ARG A 25 -6.80 -19.92 3.84
CA ARG A 25 -7.33 -19.40 5.08
C ARG A 25 -7.34 -17.87 5.14
N LEU A 26 -6.60 -17.20 4.25
CA LEU A 26 -6.36 -15.76 4.26
C LEU A 26 -6.46 -15.19 2.85
N ALA A 27 -7.22 -14.11 2.67
CA ALA A 27 -7.16 -13.30 1.47
C ALA A 27 -6.28 -12.06 1.69
N LEU A 28 -5.32 -11.86 0.80
CA LEU A 28 -4.50 -10.66 0.70
C LEU A 28 -5.11 -9.76 -0.38
N ILE A 29 -5.59 -8.59 0.02
CA ILE A 29 -6.27 -7.63 -0.85
C ILE A 29 -5.34 -6.44 -1.06
N PRO A 30 -4.58 -6.39 -2.17
CA PRO A 30 -3.75 -5.24 -2.46
C PRO A 30 -4.63 -4.01 -2.72
N VAL A 31 -4.38 -2.92 -2.00
CA VAL A 31 -5.07 -1.64 -2.19
C VAL A 31 -4.06 -0.52 -2.31
N GLY A 32 -4.24 0.37 -3.27
CA GLY A 32 -3.34 1.50 -3.46
C GLY A 32 -4.09 2.71 -3.97
N ALA A 33 -3.42 3.48 -4.81
CA ALA A 33 -3.98 4.61 -5.53
C ALA A 33 -3.41 4.68 -6.95
N THR A 34 -4.10 5.41 -7.80
CA THR A 34 -3.57 5.93 -9.07
C THR A 34 -3.39 7.41 -8.88
N GLU A 35 -2.17 7.84 -8.54
CA GLU A 35 -1.88 9.24 -8.22
C GLU A 35 -0.50 9.67 -8.71
N GLN A 36 -0.31 10.98 -8.80
CA GLN A 36 0.98 11.54 -9.14
C GLN A 36 2.08 11.12 -8.16
N HIS A 37 3.27 10.83 -8.64
CA HIS A 37 4.46 10.50 -7.86
C HIS A 37 5.70 11.24 -8.41
N GLY A 38 5.58 12.55 -8.48
CA GLY A 38 6.65 13.41 -9.00
C GLY A 38 7.05 13.06 -10.46
N PRO A 39 8.24 13.48 -10.87
CA PRO A 39 8.74 13.19 -12.22
C PRO A 39 9.28 11.76 -12.38
N ASN A 40 9.61 11.09 -11.29
CA ASN A 40 10.44 9.88 -11.29
C ASN A 40 9.67 8.57 -11.17
N LEU A 41 8.42 8.56 -10.68
CA LEU A 41 7.65 7.33 -10.51
C LEU A 41 6.32 7.39 -11.28
N ALA A 42 5.88 6.23 -11.77
CA ALA A 42 4.62 6.13 -12.49
C ALA A 42 3.42 6.29 -11.55
N THR A 43 2.28 6.76 -12.06
CA THR A 43 1.03 6.91 -11.27
C THR A 43 0.48 5.60 -10.70
N ALA A 44 0.97 4.47 -11.15
CA ALA A 44 0.62 3.13 -10.70
C ALA A 44 1.40 2.67 -9.45
N THR A 45 2.27 3.49 -8.90
CA THR A 45 3.23 3.14 -7.83
C THR A 45 2.55 2.38 -6.69
N ASP A 46 1.55 2.94 -6.08
CA ASP A 46 0.95 2.43 -4.85
C ASP A 46 0.34 1.05 -5.00
N TYR A 47 -0.57 0.88 -5.97
CA TYR A 47 -1.23 -0.40 -6.13
C TYR A 47 -0.29 -1.49 -6.66
N ARG A 48 0.74 -1.13 -7.42
CA ARG A 48 1.74 -2.09 -7.92
C ARG A 48 2.69 -2.54 -6.82
N VAL A 49 3.11 -1.63 -5.94
CA VAL A 49 3.90 -1.99 -4.74
C VAL A 49 3.05 -2.86 -3.81
N ALA A 50 1.79 -2.48 -3.56
CA ALA A 50 0.88 -3.28 -2.74
C ALA A 50 0.70 -4.71 -3.30
N GLN A 51 0.51 -4.83 -4.62
CA GLN A 51 0.40 -6.13 -5.30
C GLN A 51 1.68 -6.97 -5.14
N ALA A 52 2.83 -6.38 -5.46
CA ALA A 52 4.10 -7.10 -5.38
C ALA A 52 4.45 -7.50 -3.93
N PHE A 53 4.12 -6.67 -2.95
CA PHE A 53 4.31 -7.01 -1.55
C PHE A 53 3.34 -8.12 -1.09
N ALA A 54 2.06 -8.07 -1.48
CA ALA A 54 1.10 -9.14 -1.22
C ALA A 54 1.55 -10.48 -1.82
N GLN A 55 2.13 -10.48 -3.01
CA GLN A 55 2.68 -11.69 -3.63
C GLN A 55 3.86 -12.26 -2.82
N ARG A 56 4.78 -11.41 -2.30
CA ARG A 56 5.86 -11.86 -1.41
C ARG A 56 5.30 -12.46 -0.10
N ILE A 57 4.26 -11.87 0.47
CA ILE A 57 3.56 -12.43 1.65
C ILE A 57 2.97 -13.79 1.30
N ALA A 58 2.24 -13.90 0.17
CA ALA A 58 1.60 -15.14 -0.24
C ALA A 58 2.61 -16.29 -0.47
N VAL A 59 3.77 -15.99 -1.06
CA VAL A 59 4.88 -16.97 -1.18
C VAL A 59 5.31 -17.48 0.18
N ALA A 60 5.50 -16.57 1.16
CA ALA A 60 5.99 -16.92 2.49
C ALA A 60 5.00 -17.76 3.31
N ILE A 61 3.70 -17.63 3.04
CA ILE A 61 2.64 -18.35 3.78
C ILE A 61 1.94 -19.45 2.96
N HIS A 62 2.44 -19.75 1.75
CA HIS A 62 1.83 -20.77 0.88
C HIS A 62 1.67 -22.11 1.62
N PRO A 63 0.53 -22.84 1.48
CA PRO A 63 -0.64 -22.57 0.61
C PRO A 63 -1.77 -21.75 1.28
N ARG A 64 -1.57 -21.18 2.46
CA ARG A 64 -2.62 -20.59 3.32
C ARG A 64 -3.16 -19.24 2.82
N GLY A 65 -2.47 -18.57 1.89
CA GLY A 65 -2.84 -17.25 1.39
C GLY A 65 -3.19 -17.22 -0.09
N VAL A 66 -4.15 -16.37 -0.47
CA VAL A 66 -4.47 -16.04 -1.86
C VAL A 66 -4.40 -14.54 -2.08
N VAL A 67 -3.79 -14.12 -3.19
CA VAL A 67 -3.72 -12.70 -3.59
C VAL A 67 -4.88 -12.35 -4.51
N LEU A 68 -5.60 -11.29 -4.20
CA LEU A 68 -6.64 -10.74 -5.07
C LEU A 68 -6.06 -9.80 -6.13
N PRO A 69 -6.80 -9.56 -7.24
CA PRO A 69 -6.50 -8.44 -8.12
C PRO A 69 -6.40 -7.12 -7.33
N PRO A 70 -5.44 -6.25 -7.63
CA PRO A 70 -5.26 -5.01 -6.89
C PRO A 70 -6.44 -4.05 -7.08
N LEU A 71 -6.80 -3.31 -6.03
CA LEU A 71 -7.72 -2.18 -6.09
C LEU A 71 -6.91 -0.91 -6.39
N PRO A 72 -6.95 -0.40 -7.65
CA PRO A 72 -6.00 0.62 -8.10
C PRO A 72 -6.42 2.05 -7.76
N PHE A 73 -7.61 2.26 -7.19
CA PHE A 73 -8.14 3.58 -6.88
C PHE A 73 -8.39 3.71 -5.38
N GLY A 74 -7.82 4.75 -4.79
CA GLY A 74 -7.89 5.05 -3.36
C GLY A 74 -8.37 6.47 -3.08
N ILE A 75 -7.99 6.98 -1.92
CA ILE A 75 -8.34 8.32 -1.43
C ILE A 75 -7.19 9.28 -1.67
N SER A 76 -7.19 9.97 -2.79
CA SER A 76 -6.09 10.82 -3.27
C SER A 76 -6.50 12.27 -3.55
N HIS A 77 -7.47 12.81 -2.80
CA HIS A 77 -7.97 14.18 -2.97
C HIS A 77 -6.85 15.22 -2.89
N HIS A 78 -5.86 14.98 -2.03
CA HIS A 78 -4.70 15.87 -1.83
C HIS A 78 -3.74 15.92 -3.03
N HIS A 79 -3.87 15.01 -4.01
CA HIS A 79 -3.07 14.99 -5.24
C HIS A 79 -3.83 15.51 -6.49
N MET A 80 -5.10 15.86 -6.37
CA MET A 80 -5.98 16.17 -7.52
C MET A 80 -5.58 17.40 -8.35
N LYS A 81 -4.70 18.25 -7.84
CA LYS A 81 -4.13 19.38 -8.60
C LYS A 81 -3.03 18.98 -9.59
N PHE A 82 -2.53 17.76 -9.48
CA PHE A 82 -1.54 17.21 -10.41
C PHE A 82 -2.21 16.30 -11.43
N ALA A 83 -1.66 16.27 -12.65
CA ALA A 83 -2.15 15.40 -13.72
C ALA A 83 -2.00 13.91 -13.37
N GLY A 84 -2.95 13.09 -13.83
CA GLY A 84 -2.90 11.64 -13.74
C GLY A 84 -3.48 11.05 -12.44
N THR A 85 -3.88 11.87 -11.48
CA THR A 85 -4.51 11.39 -10.24
C THR A 85 -6.00 11.08 -10.46
N ILE A 86 -6.42 9.91 -9.94
CA ILE A 86 -7.83 9.48 -9.88
C ILE A 86 -8.12 9.15 -8.42
N THR A 87 -9.19 9.75 -7.85
CA THR A 87 -9.59 9.51 -6.46
C THR A 87 -11.02 9.01 -6.37
N LEU A 88 -11.28 8.19 -5.36
CA LEU A 88 -12.65 7.83 -4.95
C LEU A 88 -13.13 8.74 -3.83
N SER A 89 -14.44 8.82 -3.63
CA SER A 89 -15.00 9.31 -2.37
C SER A 89 -14.80 8.26 -1.26
N ALA A 90 -14.85 8.70 0.00
CA ALA A 90 -14.74 7.79 1.15
C ALA A 90 -15.82 6.70 1.11
N GLU A 91 -17.07 7.08 0.78
CA GLU A 91 -18.23 6.19 0.69
C GLU A 91 -18.02 5.12 -0.38
N SER A 92 -17.55 5.52 -1.57
CA SER A 92 -17.28 4.58 -2.69
C SER A 92 -16.18 3.60 -2.33
N PHE A 93 -15.11 4.07 -1.67
CA PHE A 93 -14.00 3.21 -1.27
C PHE A 93 -14.44 2.21 -0.19
N ILE A 94 -15.19 2.66 0.84
CA ILE A 94 -15.74 1.79 1.89
C ILE A 94 -16.69 0.75 1.26
N ALA A 95 -17.57 1.16 0.36
CA ALA A 95 -18.52 0.26 -0.30
C ALA A 95 -17.79 -0.82 -1.10
N MET A 96 -16.81 -0.44 -1.94
CA MET A 96 -16.00 -1.36 -2.73
C MET A 96 -15.28 -2.39 -1.84
N CYS A 97 -14.57 -1.95 -0.80
CA CYS A 97 -13.87 -2.85 0.11
C CYS A 97 -14.83 -3.79 0.84
N THR A 98 -16.00 -3.28 1.26
CA THR A 98 -17.04 -4.07 1.94
C THR A 98 -17.63 -5.14 1.03
N ASP A 99 -17.90 -4.82 -0.23
CA ASP A 99 -18.50 -5.77 -1.18
C ASP A 99 -17.51 -6.86 -1.61
N VAL A 100 -16.22 -6.51 -1.76
CA VAL A 100 -15.15 -7.50 -1.94
C VAL A 100 -15.09 -8.45 -0.75
N ALA A 101 -15.10 -7.92 0.47
CA ALA A 101 -15.05 -8.72 1.69
C ALA A 101 -16.28 -9.65 1.84
N LYS A 102 -17.50 -9.17 1.53
CA LYS A 102 -18.71 -10.02 1.50
C LYS A 102 -18.59 -11.15 0.50
N SER A 103 -18.02 -10.88 -0.67
CA SER A 103 -17.81 -11.90 -1.70
C SER A 103 -16.82 -12.97 -1.23
N LEU A 104 -15.74 -12.57 -0.54
CA LEU A 104 -14.77 -13.50 0.06
C LEU A 104 -15.41 -14.35 1.16
N LYS A 105 -16.22 -13.75 2.03
CA LYS A 105 -16.99 -14.48 3.05
C LYS A 105 -17.90 -15.53 2.42
N SER A 106 -18.60 -15.18 1.34
CA SER A 106 -19.45 -16.12 0.60
C SER A 106 -18.66 -17.26 -0.03
N ASN A 107 -17.37 -17.06 -0.30
CA ASN A 107 -16.44 -18.11 -0.72
C ASN A 107 -15.80 -18.87 0.45
N GLY A 108 -16.15 -18.54 1.71
CA GLY A 108 -15.69 -19.23 2.91
C GLY A 108 -14.33 -18.74 3.43
N ILE A 109 -13.90 -17.53 3.02
CA ILE A 109 -12.68 -16.89 3.53
C ILE A 109 -13.08 -15.78 4.51
N GLU A 110 -12.70 -15.96 5.76
CA GLU A 110 -13.10 -15.08 6.87
C GLU A 110 -11.95 -14.21 7.42
N HIS A 111 -10.69 -14.51 7.07
CA HIS A 111 -9.53 -13.70 7.43
C HIS A 111 -9.07 -12.89 6.22
N LEU A 112 -8.95 -11.58 6.38
CA LEU A 112 -8.62 -10.64 5.31
C LEU A 112 -7.49 -9.72 5.76
N ILE A 113 -6.51 -9.46 4.87
CA ILE A 113 -5.53 -8.40 5.06
C ILE A 113 -5.58 -7.47 3.85
N PHE A 114 -5.93 -6.20 4.09
CA PHE A 114 -5.74 -5.14 3.11
C PHE A 114 -4.26 -4.77 3.09
N VAL A 115 -3.56 -5.16 2.03
CA VAL A 115 -2.16 -4.80 1.81
C VAL A 115 -2.13 -3.42 1.18
N ASN A 116 -1.93 -2.41 2.01
CA ASN A 116 -2.01 -1.01 1.60
C ASN A 116 -0.69 -0.50 1.02
N GLY A 117 -0.75 0.18 -0.12
CA GLY A 117 0.39 0.87 -0.73
C GLY A 117 0.29 2.40 -0.63
N HIS A 118 -0.83 2.95 -0.09
CA HIS A 118 -1.11 4.38 -0.11
C HIS A 118 -1.49 4.91 1.28
N MET A 119 -0.77 5.92 1.76
CA MET A 119 -1.01 6.49 3.11
C MET A 119 -2.41 7.10 3.22
N GLY A 120 -2.94 7.72 2.18
CA GLY A 120 -4.28 8.32 2.16
C GLY A 120 -5.41 7.33 2.44
N ASN A 121 -5.19 6.04 2.22
CA ASN A 121 -6.18 4.98 2.51
C ASN A 121 -6.21 4.60 4.01
N THR A 122 -5.19 4.92 4.80
CA THR A 122 -5.00 4.34 6.14
C THR A 122 -6.19 4.61 7.07
N ALA A 123 -6.66 5.84 7.15
CA ALA A 123 -7.78 6.20 8.02
C ALA A 123 -9.08 5.49 7.61
N ILE A 124 -9.35 5.41 6.31
CA ILE A 124 -10.55 4.76 5.78
C ILE A 124 -10.47 3.24 5.93
N LEU A 125 -9.31 2.63 5.74
CA LEU A 125 -9.12 1.19 5.95
C LEU A 125 -9.35 0.80 7.42
N ASN A 126 -9.02 1.64 8.39
CA ASN A 126 -9.35 1.41 9.79
C ASN A 126 -10.87 1.39 10.02
N VAL A 127 -11.62 2.27 9.35
CA VAL A 127 -13.09 2.26 9.37
C VAL A 127 -13.62 0.98 8.70
N VAL A 128 -13.07 0.61 7.54
CA VAL A 128 -13.45 -0.61 6.82
C VAL A 128 -13.24 -1.85 7.69
N THR A 129 -12.07 -2.04 8.25
CA THR A 129 -11.77 -3.24 9.08
C THR A 129 -12.65 -3.31 10.32
N THR A 130 -12.92 -2.17 10.97
CA THR A 130 -13.88 -2.07 12.09
C THR A 130 -15.28 -2.51 11.66
N LYS A 131 -15.76 -1.98 10.53
CA LYS A 131 -17.08 -2.34 9.97
C LYS A 131 -17.17 -3.83 9.63
N LEU A 132 -16.14 -4.40 8.99
CA LEU A 132 -16.10 -5.82 8.62
C LEU A 132 -16.13 -6.72 9.86
N HIS A 133 -15.44 -6.33 10.91
CA HIS A 133 -15.44 -7.08 12.16
C HIS A 133 -16.82 -7.08 12.84
N TYR A 134 -17.34 -5.90 13.15
CA TYR A 134 -18.57 -5.79 13.96
C TYR A 134 -19.86 -6.08 13.19
N GLU A 135 -19.93 -5.78 11.90
CA GLU A 135 -21.16 -5.97 11.12
C GLU A 135 -21.18 -7.32 10.38
N LEU A 136 -20.01 -7.87 10.01
CA LEU A 136 -19.93 -9.08 9.22
C LEU A 136 -19.24 -10.25 9.94
N GLY A 137 -18.68 -10.05 11.15
CA GLY A 137 -17.96 -11.08 11.90
C GLY A 137 -16.68 -11.55 11.20
N LEU A 138 -16.09 -10.73 10.33
CA LEU A 138 -14.85 -11.06 9.63
C LEU A 138 -13.64 -10.65 10.46
N GLN A 139 -12.58 -11.42 10.39
CA GLN A 139 -11.26 -11.02 10.89
C GLN A 139 -10.56 -10.22 9.80
N ALA A 140 -10.40 -8.90 10.00
CA ALA A 140 -9.83 -8.01 9.00
C ALA A 140 -8.71 -7.15 9.60
N ALA A 141 -7.59 -7.07 8.89
CA ALA A 141 -6.43 -6.27 9.27
C ALA A 141 -5.91 -5.44 8.10
N THR A 142 -5.02 -4.48 8.38
CA THR A 142 -4.29 -3.72 7.37
C THR A 142 -2.79 -3.97 7.52
N SER A 143 -2.09 -4.10 6.41
CA SER A 143 -0.62 -4.14 6.35
C SER A 143 -0.14 -3.01 5.46
N PHE A 144 0.73 -2.16 5.97
CA PHE A 144 1.35 -1.09 5.21
C PHE A 144 2.85 -1.10 5.48
N TYR A 145 3.65 -1.41 4.45
CA TYR A 145 5.10 -1.62 4.60
C TYR A 145 5.83 -0.43 5.23
N PHE A 146 5.37 0.80 5.01
CA PHE A 146 5.90 1.98 5.68
C PHE A 146 5.73 1.93 7.21
N GLN A 147 4.63 1.37 7.69
CA GLN A 147 4.39 1.24 9.13
C GLN A 147 5.17 0.05 9.72
N GLN A 148 5.16 -1.10 9.04
CA GLN A 148 5.89 -2.28 9.49
C GLN A 148 7.42 -2.08 9.51
N ALA A 149 7.97 -1.22 8.65
CA ALA A 149 9.40 -0.95 8.56
C ALA A 149 9.75 0.51 8.97
N ALA A 150 9.00 1.13 9.88
CA ALA A 150 9.17 2.54 10.25
C ALA A 150 10.58 2.88 10.79
N ASP A 151 11.24 1.94 11.44
CA ASP A 151 12.64 2.04 11.89
C ASP A 151 13.62 2.10 10.70
N LYS A 152 13.40 1.28 9.67
CA LYS A 152 14.19 1.31 8.43
C LYS A 152 13.98 2.61 7.65
N LEU A 153 12.74 3.09 7.62
CA LEU A 153 12.43 4.39 7.00
C LEU A 153 13.20 5.52 7.66
N LYS A 154 13.28 5.53 9.00
CA LYS A 154 14.09 6.51 9.75
C LYS A 154 15.58 6.35 9.49
N GLN A 155 16.06 5.14 9.29
CA GLN A 155 17.46 4.85 8.98
C GLN A 155 17.86 5.38 7.61
N TYR A 156 16.98 5.22 6.60
CA TYR A 156 17.29 5.50 5.19
C TYR A 156 16.75 6.83 4.67
N GLY A 157 15.78 7.44 5.34
CA GLY A 157 15.29 8.77 4.99
C GLY A 157 16.32 9.83 5.34
N GLN A 158 17.06 10.29 4.33
CA GLN A 158 18.14 11.28 4.49
C GLN A 158 17.65 12.72 4.33
N SER A 159 16.54 12.91 3.66
CA SER A 159 15.94 14.21 3.44
C SER A 159 15.24 14.72 4.69
N PRO A 160 15.28 16.04 5.00
CA PRO A 160 14.58 16.61 6.15
C PRO A 160 13.07 16.34 6.15
N ARG A 161 12.51 16.17 4.97
CA ARG A 161 11.13 15.75 4.72
C ARG A 161 11.12 14.74 3.59
N PHE A 162 10.59 13.56 3.85
CA PHE A 162 10.42 12.48 2.88
C PHE A 162 9.05 11.81 3.08
N GLY A 163 8.65 10.92 2.18
CA GLY A 163 7.42 10.13 2.33
C GLY A 163 6.56 10.04 1.06
N HIS A 164 6.93 10.75 -0.03
CA HIS A 164 6.21 10.64 -1.30
C HIS A 164 7.14 10.89 -2.48
N ALA A 165 7.25 9.92 -3.39
CA ALA A 165 8.19 9.90 -4.52
C ALA A 165 9.65 10.16 -4.12
N CYS A 166 9.98 9.91 -2.85
CA CYS A 166 11.25 10.20 -2.19
C CYS A 166 12.27 9.07 -2.40
N GLU A 167 13.46 9.23 -1.80
CA GLU A 167 14.53 8.23 -1.79
C GLU A 167 14.08 6.86 -1.30
N VAL A 168 13.24 6.82 -0.26
CA VAL A 168 12.78 5.59 0.36
C VAL A 168 11.78 4.85 -0.54
N GLU A 169 10.73 5.56 -0.97
CA GLU A 169 9.69 4.98 -1.82
C GLU A 169 10.24 4.59 -3.19
N THR A 170 11.09 5.45 -3.78
CA THR A 170 11.78 5.13 -5.03
C THR A 170 12.65 3.88 -4.89
N SER A 171 13.33 3.69 -3.75
CA SER A 171 14.11 2.48 -3.46
C SER A 171 13.23 1.22 -3.42
N VAL A 172 12.09 1.30 -2.75
CA VAL A 172 11.11 0.19 -2.71
C VAL A 172 10.61 -0.13 -4.12
N LEU A 173 10.29 0.89 -4.92
CA LEU A 173 9.84 0.66 -6.28
C LEU A 173 10.95 0.09 -7.18
N MET A 174 12.21 0.50 -6.99
CA MET A 174 13.37 -0.09 -7.69
C MET A 174 13.52 -1.59 -7.38
N ALA A 175 13.20 -2.02 -6.17
CA ALA A 175 13.27 -3.41 -5.74
C ALA A 175 12.08 -4.25 -6.24
N LEU A 176 10.86 -3.72 -6.16
CA LEU A 176 9.64 -4.48 -6.46
C LEU A 176 9.15 -4.32 -7.90
N CYS A 177 9.24 -3.12 -8.46
CA CYS A 177 8.64 -2.74 -9.74
C CYS A 177 9.56 -1.81 -10.55
N PRO A 178 10.80 -2.22 -10.88
CA PRO A 178 11.82 -1.33 -11.46
C PRO A 178 11.41 -0.69 -12.80
N SER A 179 10.51 -1.31 -13.56
CA SER A 179 9.99 -0.77 -14.83
C SER A 179 9.13 0.50 -14.66
N LEU A 180 8.66 0.77 -13.45
CA LEU A 180 7.85 1.95 -13.14
C LEU A 180 8.70 3.16 -12.70
N VAL A 181 10.02 2.99 -12.54
CA VAL A 181 10.95 4.06 -12.17
C VAL A 181 11.55 4.70 -13.42
N ARG A 182 11.49 6.00 -13.51
CA ARG A 182 12.16 6.81 -14.55
C ARG A 182 13.53 7.23 -14.03
N ARG A 183 14.54 6.37 -14.25
CA ARG A 183 15.90 6.53 -13.70
C ARG A 183 16.60 7.80 -14.20
N ASP A 184 16.26 8.27 -15.39
CA ASP A 184 16.73 9.50 -16.03
C ASP A 184 16.04 10.77 -15.51
N GLN A 185 14.97 10.62 -14.71
CA GLN A 185 14.17 11.71 -14.16
C GLN A 185 14.21 11.77 -12.63
N LEU A 186 15.15 11.08 -11.98
CA LEU A 186 15.32 11.16 -10.54
C LEU A 186 15.67 12.60 -10.12
N ALA A 187 14.83 13.19 -9.26
CA ALA A 187 14.95 14.59 -8.86
C ALA A 187 14.63 14.75 -7.36
N PRO A 188 15.12 15.85 -6.74
CA PRO A 188 14.65 16.24 -5.41
C PRO A 188 13.24 16.84 -5.50
N GLY A 189 12.52 16.77 -4.38
CA GLY A 189 11.25 17.47 -4.23
C GLY A 189 11.45 19.00 -4.31
N ASP A 190 10.65 19.66 -5.15
CA ASP A 190 10.65 21.13 -5.27
C ASP A 190 9.69 21.72 -4.26
N MET A 191 10.19 21.88 -3.02
CA MET A 191 9.37 22.26 -1.87
C MET A 191 8.90 23.72 -1.94
N VAL A 192 7.61 23.94 -1.69
CA VAL A 192 7.03 25.27 -1.50
C VAL A 192 7.23 25.71 -0.06
N GLN A 193 7.73 26.93 0.14
CA GLN A 193 7.80 27.54 1.46
C GLN A 193 6.37 27.92 1.91
N SER A 194 5.75 27.08 2.73
CA SER A 194 4.40 27.35 3.24
C SER A 194 4.43 28.43 4.32
N GLN A 195 3.55 29.43 4.18
CA GLN A 195 3.32 30.46 5.21
C GLN A 195 2.36 29.99 6.31
N ARG A 196 1.75 28.80 6.20
CA ARG A 196 0.79 28.28 7.19
C ARG A 196 1.53 27.63 8.35
N ARG A 197 1.63 28.30 9.48
CA ARG A 197 2.33 27.84 10.69
C ARG A 197 1.80 26.52 11.28
N TYR A 198 0.54 26.16 10.99
CA TYR A 198 -0.19 25.07 11.67
C TYR A 198 -0.31 23.78 10.88
N THR A 199 0.25 23.71 9.68
CA THR A 199 -0.02 22.63 8.74
C THR A 199 1.03 21.52 8.71
N TYR A 200 2.04 21.57 9.56
CA TYR A 200 3.13 20.60 9.54
C TYR A 200 3.33 19.93 10.90
N THR A 201 3.10 18.76 10.85
CA THR A 201 3.09 17.54 11.63
C THR A 201 4.33 17.23 12.48
N ASN A 202 5.34 18.06 12.52
CA ASN A 202 6.50 17.90 13.40
C ASN A 202 6.25 18.44 14.82
N GLN A 203 5.04 18.94 15.09
CA GLN A 203 4.63 19.38 16.41
C GLN A 203 3.71 18.31 17.01
N PRO A 204 3.98 17.83 18.23
CA PRO A 204 3.21 16.72 18.86
C PRO A 204 1.74 17.07 19.15
N TYR A 205 1.34 18.33 18.97
CA TYR A 205 -0.02 18.86 19.19
C TYR A 205 -0.58 19.59 17.96
N ALA A 206 -0.08 19.32 16.76
CA ALA A 206 -0.59 19.94 15.54
C ALA A 206 -2.01 19.46 15.25
N LEU A 207 -2.92 20.40 15.02
CA LEU A 207 -4.23 20.10 14.48
C LEU A 207 -4.09 19.66 13.02
N GLN A 208 -4.81 18.61 12.63
CA GLN A 208 -4.80 18.13 11.26
C GLN A 208 -5.73 18.98 10.41
N VAL A 209 -5.19 19.60 9.37
CA VAL A 209 -5.95 20.32 8.34
C VAL A 209 -5.63 19.68 6.99
N PRO A 210 -6.63 19.35 6.17
CA PRO A 210 -6.41 18.85 4.81
C PRO A 210 -5.66 19.89 3.97
N ILE A 211 -4.55 19.48 3.34
CA ILE A 211 -3.72 20.34 2.51
C ILE A 211 -3.39 19.59 1.22
N GLY A 212 -3.51 20.29 0.09
CA GLY A 212 -3.09 19.78 -1.20
C GLY A 212 -1.57 19.65 -1.30
N PHE A 213 -1.11 18.69 -2.08
CA PHE A 213 0.31 18.55 -2.37
C PHE A 213 0.85 19.73 -3.18
N ASP A 214 0.03 20.36 -4.01
CA ASP A 214 0.36 21.58 -4.75
C ASP A 214 0.69 22.77 -3.85
N GLU A 215 0.16 22.81 -2.63
CA GLU A 215 0.51 23.81 -1.62
C GLU A 215 1.86 23.52 -0.94
N GLN A 216 2.43 22.34 -1.13
CA GLN A 216 3.61 21.86 -0.41
C GLN A 216 4.81 21.61 -1.31
N THR A 217 4.58 21.26 -2.57
CA THR A 217 5.63 20.97 -3.56
C THR A 217 5.15 21.34 -4.96
N ARG A 218 6.04 21.86 -5.81
CA ARG A 218 5.71 22.21 -7.19
C ARG A 218 5.77 21.02 -8.14
N ASN A 219 6.66 20.05 -7.86
CA ASN A 219 6.85 18.86 -8.70
C ASN A 219 6.16 17.60 -8.16
N GLY A 220 5.41 17.71 -7.07
CA GLY A 220 4.66 16.59 -6.50
C GLY A 220 5.47 15.62 -5.62
N ALA A 221 6.78 15.81 -5.47
CA ALA A 221 7.64 14.93 -4.68
C ALA A 221 8.13 15.58 -3.38
N PHE A 222 8.41 14.76 -2.37
CA PHE A 222 9.15 15.12 -1.15
C PHE A 222 10.46 14.32 -1.11
N GLY A 223 11.49 14.86 -0.42
CA GLY A 223 12.77 14.15 -0.32
C GLY A 223 13.63 14.27 -1.58
N ASP A 224 14.55 13.32 -1.76
CA ASP A 224 15.48 13.31 -2.88
C ASP A 224 15.61 11.92 -3.51
N ALA A 225 14.87 11.66 -4.57
CA ALA A 225 14.85 10.39 -5.28
C ALA A 225 16.22 9.95 -5.83
N ARG A 226 17.20 10.88 -6.00
CA ARG A 226 18.57 10.57 -6.47
C ARG A 226 19.36 9.73 -5.46
N LEU A 227 18.94 9.73 -4.20
CA LEU A 227 19.53 8.93 -3.11
C LEU A 227 19.00 7.49 -3.09
N ALA A 228 17.99 7.17 -3.90
CA ALA A 228 17.37 5.85 -3.93
C ALA A 228 18.35 4.74 -4.39
N ARG A 229 18.23 3.57 -3.76
CA ARG A 229 19.01 2.37 -4.08
C ARG A 229 18.11 1.13 -3.93
N PRO A 230 18.15 0.16 -4.86
CA PRO A 230 17.31 -1.04 -4.78
C PRO A 230 17.60 -1.88 -3.52
N GLU A 231 18.82 -1.88 -3.00
CA GLU A 231 19.22 -2.61 -1.79
C GLU A 231 18.50 -2.04 -0.55
N ILE A 232 18.28 -0.74 -0.49
CA ILE A 232 17.48 -0.08 0.54
C ILE A 232 16.03 -0.57 0.47
N GLY A 233 15.48 -0.65 -0.74
CA GLY A 233 14.13 -1.15 -0.97
C GLY A 233 13.96 -2.59 -0.52
N GLU A 234 14.93 -3.46 -0.84
CA GLU A 234 14.91 -4.88 -0.41
C GLU A 234 14.99 -5.01 1.13
N ASP A 235 15.81 -4.22 1.83
CA ASP A 235 15.90 -4.27 3.29
C ASP A 235 14.60 -3.78 3.96
N ILE A 236 13.97 -2.74 3.43
CA ILE A 236 12.67 -2.23 3.91
C ILE A 236 11.59 -3.30 3.73
N ILE A 237 11.46 -3.84 2.52
CA ILE A 237 10.42 -4.84 2.20
C ILE A 237 10.69 -6.16 2.91
N GLY A 238 11.93 -6.59 3.04
CA GLY A 238 12.29 -7.79 3.80
C GLY A 238 11.90 -7.68 5.28
N THR A 239 12.18 -6.52 5.89
CA THR A 239 11.78 -6.24 7.28
C THR A 239 10.25 -6.21 7.44
N ALA A 240 9.55 -5.52 6.53
CA ALA A 240 8.08 -5.48 6.55
C ALA A 240 7.46 -6.87 6.34
N LEU A 241 8.02 -7.68 5.44
CA LEU A 241 7.58 -9.05 5.17
C LEU A 241 7.71 -9.93 6.40
N GLN A 242 8.89 -9.95 7.04
CA GLN A 242 9.09 -10.74 8.25
C GLN A 242 8.04 -10.41 9.33
N ARG A 243 7.85 -9.12 9.63
CA ARG A 243 6.90 -8.67 10.66
C ARG A 243 5.44 -8.96 10.30
N THR A 244 5.11 -8.87 9.00
CA THR A 244 3.77 -9.21 8.52
C THR A 244 3.50 -10.72 8.62
N VAL A 245 4.47 -11.56 8.30
CA VAL A 245 4.35 -13.03 8.43
C VAL A 245 4.22 -13.44 9.91
N GLU A 246 5.04 -12.88 10.80
CA GLU A 246 4.92 -13.09 12.25
C GLU A 246 3.51 -12.73 12.76
N PHE A 247 2.96 -11.59 12.33
CA PHE A 247 1.58 -11.21 12.65
C PHE A 247 0.55 -12.23 12.11
N ILE A 248 0.71 -12.70 10.87
CA ILE A 248 -0.22 -13.65 10.25
C ILE A 248 -0.28 -14.97 11.02
N GLU A 249 0.84 -15.45 11.57
CA GLU A 249 0.88 -16.69 12.37
C GLU A 249 -0.02 -16.61 13.62
N ASP A 250 -0.14 -15.44 14.23
CA ASP A 250 -1.05 -15.24 15.37
C ASP A 250 -2.48 -14.91 14.91
N PHE A 251 -2.62 -14.11 13.85
CA PHE A 251 -3.90 -13.69 13.30
C PHE A 251 -4.77 -14.87 12.83
N LEU A 252 -4.15 -15.92 12.30
CA LEU A 252 -4.86 -17.12 11.86
C LEU A 252 -5.25 -18.09 12.99
N LYS A 253 -4.87 -17.82 14.24
CA LYS A 253 -5.26 -18.60 15.42
C LYS A 253 -6.55 -18.06 16.08
N ALA A 254 -6.87 -16.80 15.79
CA ALA A 254 -8.06 -16.12 16.29
C ALA A 254 -9.30 -16.51 15.48
#